data_41f74834d94ead0aa177082c219aeedc
#
_entry.id   41f74834d94ead0aa177082c219aeedc
#
_cell.length_a   1.000
_cell.length_b   1.000
_cell.length_c   1.000
_cell.angle_alpha   90.00
_cell.angle_beta   90.00
_cell.angle_gamma   90.00
#
_symmetry.space_group_name_H-M   'P 1'
#
loop_
_entity.id
_entity.type
_entity.pdbx_description
1 polymer ?
#
loop_
_entity_poly.entity_id
_entity_poly.type
_entity_poly.pdbx_seq_one_letter_code
_entity_poly.pdbx_strand_id
1 'polypeptide(L)'
;TGAILKGSGVRTVGLCHSVQSCASHLCRELDLPYDDLQWKIAGINHQGWLLSISRHGTDLYPEIKRRAELPEYKPRDAVRFELMKWFGYYVTESSEHSAEYVPWFIKARAPELIERFHIPLDEYPRRCVHQIASWKTMREELVTDKPLEHKRTSEYASYIMDAVLTGVPFTFGGNVLNKGLI
;
A
#
# COMPACT_ATOMS: atom_id res chain seq x y z
N THR A 1 -0.94 5.87 17.03
CA THR A 1 -1.67 7.11 16.69
C THR A 1 -2.86 7.31 17.62
N GLY A 2 -3.77 6.33 17.77
CA GLY A 2 -4.99 6.47 18.59
C GLY A 2 -4.75 6.86 20.05
N ALA A 3 -3.75 6.26 20.70
CA ALA A 3 -3.40 6.57 22.09
C ALA A 3 -2.92 8.02 22.25
N ILE A 4 -2.07 8.51 21.32
CA ILE A 4 -1.59 9.91 21.33
C ILE A 4 -2.76 10.87 21.11
N LEU A 5 -3.61 10.60 20.13
CA LEU A 5 -4.77 11.43 19.79
C LEU A 5 -5.80 11.50 20.93
N LYS A 6 -5.96 10.43 21.72
CA LYS A 6 -6.86 10.41 22.88
C LYS A 6 -6.23 10.96 24.15
N GLY A 7 -4.93 10.70 24.38
CA GLY A 7 -4.24 10.95 25.64
C GLY A 7 -3.44 12.25 25.69
N SER A 8 -3.36 13.00 24.59
CA SER A 8 -2.58 14.24 24.55
C SER A 8 -3.24 15.30 23.67
N GLY A 9 -2.84 16.58 23.84
CA GLY A 9 -3.21 17.69 22.96
C GLY A 9 -2.33 17.83 21.72
N VAL A 10 -1.44 16.87 21.47
CA VAL A 10 -0.50 16.92 20.31
C VAL A 10 -1.25 16.63 19.03
N ARG A 11 -1.13 17.53 18.05
CA ARG A 11 -1.65 17.28 16.70
C ARG A 11 -0.85 16.16 16.05
N THR A 12 -1.51 15.06 15.76
CA THR A 12 -0.89 13.80 15.28
C THR A 12 -1.70 13.23 14.14
N VAL A 13 -1.02 12.68 13.14
CA VAL A 13 -1.60 11.87 12.08
C VAL A 13 -0.75 10.61 11.91
N GLY A 14 -1.39 9.46 11.71
CA GLY A 14 -0.68 8.22 11.39
C GLY A 14 -0.50 8.09 9.88
N LEU A 15 0.69 7.68 9.44
CA LEU A 15 1.02 7.54 8.03
C LEU A 15 1.19 6.06 7.67
N CYS A 16 0.82 5.71 6.45
CA CYS A 16 1.02 4.37 5.91
C CYS A 16 1.30 4.44 4.40
N HIS A 17 2.40 3.84 3.96
CA HIS A 17 2.79 3.82 2.54
C HIS A 17 1.79 3.05 1.68
N SER A 18 1.16 1.99 2.21
CA SER A 18 0.15 1.22 1.47
C SER A 18 -1.03 2.09 1.04
N VAL A 19 -1.40 3.10 1.84
CA VAL A 19 -2.43 4.08 1.47
C VAL A 19 -1.91 5.05 0.42
N GLN A 20 -0.75 5.67 0.67
CA GLN A 20 -0.20 6.71 -0.20
C GLN A 20 0.20 6.20 -1.57
N SER A 21 0.70 4.96 -1.66
CA SER A 21 1.17 4.34 -2.90
C SER A 21 0.12 3.49 -3.61
N CYS A 22 -1.05 3.27 -3.02
CA CYS A 22 -2.07 2.33 -3.50
C CYS A 22 -2.44 2.56 -4.97
N ALA A 23 -2.84 3.78 -5.30
CA ALA A 23 -3.31 4.13 -6.64
C ALA A 23 -2.22 3.96 -7.72
N SER A 24 -1.01 4.44 -7.45
CA SER A 24 0.11 4.32 -8.39
C SER A 24 0.60 2.87 -8.52
N HIS A 25 0.56 2.09 -7.44
CA HIS A 25 0.88 0.67 -7.48
C HIS A 25 -0.12 -0.08 -8.37
N LEU A 26 -1.42 0.10 -8.14
CA LEU A 26 -2.47 -0.53 -8.94
C LEU A 26 -2.33 -0.22 -10.44
N CYS A 27 -2.08 1.04 -10.78
CA CYS A 27 -1.89 1.43 -12.18
C CYS A 27 -0.65 0.75 -12.78
N ARG A 28 0.46 0.63 -12.05
CA ARG A 28 1.66 -0.07 -12.52
C ARG A 28 1.42 -1.56 -12.74
N GLU A 29 0.71 -2.23 -11.82
CA GLU A 29 0.39 -3.65 -11.98
C GLU A 29 -0.48 -3.94 -13.22
N LEU A 30 -1.22 -2.95 -13.67
CA LEU A 30 -2.10 -3.04 -14.84
C LEU A 30 -1.55 -2.33 -16.09
N ASP A 31 -0.29 -1.91 -16.07
CA ASP A 31 0.37 -1.15 -17.17
C ASP A 31 -0.43 0.09 -17.59
N LEU A 32 -1.01 0.80 -16.61
CA LEU A 32 -1.73 2.06 -16.79
C LEU A 32 -0.86 3.26 -16.45
N PRO A 33 -1.06 4.44 -17.05
CA PRO A 33 -0.41 5.67 -16.61
C PRO A 33 -0.73 5.97 -15.15
N TYR A 34 0.29 6.39 -14.38
CA TYR A 34 0.17 6.63 -12.93
C TYR A 34 0.61 8.03 -12.48
N ASP A 35 0.86 8.91 -13.42
CA ASP A 35 1.05 10.34 -13.22
C ASP A 35 -0.30 11.04 -13.05
N ASP A 36 -0.34 12.15 -12.31
CA ASP A 36 -1.53 13.01 -12.10
C ASP A 36 -2.79 12.26 -11.61
N LEU A 37 -2.59 11.21 -10.84
CA LEU A 37 -3.70 10.45 -10.25
C LEU A 37 -4.40 11.25 -9.15
N GLN A 38 -5.73 11.27 -9.21
CA GLN A 38 -6.60 11.70 -8.12
C GLN A 38 -7.28 10.48 -7.53
N TRP A 39 -7.26 10.34 -6.22
CA TRP A 39 -7.80 9.17 -5.55
C TRP A 39 -8.40 9.51 -4.19
N LYS A 40 -9.32 8.65 -3.73
CA LYS A 40 -9.88 8.70 -2.38
C LYS A 40 -9.80 7.31 -1.76
N ILE A 41 -9.32 7.24 -0.52
CA ILE A 41 -9.22 6.01 0.25
C ILE A 41 -9.91 6.22 1.58
N ALA A 42 -10.65 5.22 2.05
CA ALA A 42 -11.22 5.18 3.39
C ALA A 42 -11.20 3.76 3.94
N GLY A 43 -11.27 3.64 5.27
CA GLY A 43 -11.22 2.39 5.99
C GLY A 43 -10.26 2.48 7.19
N ILE A 44 -9.92 1.35 7.76
CA ILE A 44 -8.92 1.26 8.83
C ILE A 44 -7.54 0.96 8.25
N ASN A 45 -6.48 1.26 9.01
CA ASN A 45 -5.11 0.99 8.58
C ASN A 45 -4.92 -0.49 8.26
N HIS A 46 -4.29 -0.77 7.11
CA HIS A 46 -4.11 -2.08 6.48
C HIS A 46 -5.40 -2.79 6.01
N GLN A 47 -6.56 -2.14 6.11
CA GLN A 47 -7.81 -2.58 5.50
C GLN A 47 -8.62 -1.37 4.97
N GLY A 48 -7.94 -0.48 4.27
CA GLY A 48 -8.57 0.61 3.53
C GLY A 48 -9.02 0.15 2.14
N TRP A 49 -9.91 0.94 1.55
CA TRP A 49 -10.46 0.72 0.22
C TRP A 49 -10.21 1.93 -0.66
N LEU A 50 -9.77 1.71 -1.87
CA LEU A 50 -9.65 2.75 -2.90
C LEU A 50 -11.05 3.04 -3.45
N LEU A 51 -11.70 4.08 -2.93
CA LEU A 51 -13.10 4.40 -3.26
C LEU A 51 -13.25 5.06 -4.62
N SER A 52 -12.25 5.81 -5.05
CA SER A 52 -12.22 6.41 -6.39
C SER A 52 -10.79 6.55 -6.86
N ILE A 53 -10.59 6.45 -8.16
CA ILE A 53 -9.34 6.71 -8.85
C ILE A 53 -9.63 7.30 -10.21
N SER A 54 -9.03 8.46 -10.50
CA SER A 54 -9.21 9.14 -11.78
C SER A 54 -7.90 9.77 -12.25
N ARG A 55 -7.82 10.03 -13.55
CA ARG A 55 -6.72 10.74 -14.17
C ARG A 55 -7.30 11.74 -15.17
N HIS A 56 -6.90 13.02 -15.04
CA HIS A 56 -7.44 14.12 -15.87
C HIS A 56 -8.98 14.14 -15.93
N GLY A 57 -9.64 13.85 -14.79
CA GLY A 57 -11.09 13.81 -14.69
C GLY A 57 -11.77 12.54 -15.20
N THR A 58 -11.02 11.60 -15.78
CA THR A 58 -11.55 10.31 -16.27
C THR A 58 -11.47 9.26 -15.16
N ASP A 59 -12.60 8.61 -14.84
CA ASP A 59 -12.63 7.46 -13.91
C ASP A 59 -11.88 6.28 -14.53
N LEU A 60 -10.92 5.73 -13.77
CA LEU A 60 -10.12 4.60 -14.21
C LEU A 60 -10.68 3.24 -13.78
N TYR A 61 -11.66 3.17 -12.89
CA TYR A 61 -12.17 1.89 -12.40
C TYR A 61 -12.73 0.96 -13.48
N PRO A 62 -13.45 1.44 -14.51
CA PRO A 62 -13.91 0.58 -15.58
C PRO A 62 -12.77 -0.15 -16.30
N GLU A 63 -11.70 0.54 -16.61
CA GLU A 63 -10.52 -0.03 -17.26
C GLU A 63 -9.70 -0.92 -16.31
N ILE A 64 -9.55 -0.51 -15.07
CA ILE A 64 -8.89 -1.32 -14.01
C ILE A 64 -9.58 -2.67 -13.87
N LYS A 65 -10.91 -2.69 -13.71
CA LYS A 65 -11.68 -3.92 -13.57
C LYS A 65 -11.58 -4.82 -14.80
N ARG A 66 -11.61 -4.22 -15.97
CA ARG A 66 -11.44 -4.95 -17.24
C ARG A 66 -10.06 -5.61 -17.33
N ARG A 67 -8.98 -4.87 -17.04
CA ARG A 67 -7.62 -5.42 -17.11
C ARG A 67 -7.35 -6.47 -16.03
N ALA A 68 -7.82 -6.27 -14.82
CA ALA A 68 -7.64 -7.22 -13.72
C ALA A 68 -8.17 -8.64 -13.99
N GLU A 69 -9.08 -8.79 -14.95
CA GLU A 69 -9.59 -10.10 -15.39
C GLU A 69 -8.78 -10.74 -16.53
N LEU A 70 -7.85 -10.00 -17.15
CA LEU A 70 -7.02 -10.52 -18.23
C LEU A 70 -5.95 -11.48 -17.67
N PRO A 71 -5.65 -12.58 -18.39
CA PRO A 71 -4.71 -13.61 -17.91
C PRO A 71 -3.31 -13.08 -17.59
N GLU A 72 -2.84 -12.08 -18.31
CA GLU A 72 -1.50 -11.48 -18.16
C GLU A 72 -1.38 -10.58 -16.91
N TYR A 73 -2.49 -10.04 -16.39
CA TYR A 73 -2.50 -9.18 -15.21
C TYR A 73 -2.98 -9.89 -13.96
N LYS A 74 -3.94 -10.80 -14.11
CA LYS A 74 -4.58 -11.47 -12.98
C LYS A 74 -3.62 -12.08 -11.95
N PRO A 75 -2.49 -12.73 -12.33
CA PRO A 75 -1.55 -13.31 -11.38
C PRO A 75 -0.74 -12.27 -10.59
N ARG A 76 -0.59 -11.04 -11.11
CA ARG A 76 0.27 -10.02 -10.52
C ARG A 76 -0.20 -9.56 -9.14
N ASP A 77 -1.53 -9.60 -8.91
CA ASP A 77 -2.14 -9.15 -7.67
C ASP A 77 -3.44 -9.90 -7.36
N ALA A 78 -3.36 -11.23 -7.42
CA ALA A 78 -4.50 -12.13 -7.52
C ALA A 78 -5.51 -11.99 -6.37
N VAL A 79 -5.05 -11.85 -5.12
CA VAL A 79 -5.94 -11.73 -3.95
C VAL A 79 -6.70 -10.40 -4.00
N ARG A 80 -6.02 -9.28 -4.27
CA ARG A 80 -6.66 -7.96 -4.30
C ARG A 80 -7.61 -7.81 -5.47
N PHE A 81 -7.30 -8.39 -6.64
CA PHE A 81 -8.22 -8.41 -7.78
C PHE A 81 -9.45 -9.25 -7.50
N GLU A 82 -9.31 -10.39 -6.81
CA GLU A 82 -10.45 -11.19 -6.40
C GLU A 82 -11.33 -10.45 -5.37
N LEU A 83 -10.74 -9.78 -4.39
CA LEU A 83 -11.46 -8.92 -3.44
C LEU A 83 -12.18 -7.77 -4.16
N MET A 84 -11.50 -7.11 -5.11
CA MET A 84 -12.11 -6.06 -5.92
C MET A 84 -13.30 -6.56 -6.74
N LYS A 85 -13.23 -7.77 -7.27
CA LYS A 85 -14.34 -8.41 -7.98
C LYS A 85 -15.56 -8.60 -7.09
N TRP A 86 -15.36 -9.04 -5.84
CA TRP A 86 -16.48 -9.31 -4.90
C TRP A 86 -17.06 -8.02 -4.31
N PHE A 87 -16.21 -7.07 -3.94
CA PHE A 87 -16.64 -5.87 -3.20
C PHE A 87 -16.72 -4.60 -4.06
N GLY A 88 -16.27 -4.66 -5.30
CA GLY A 88 -16.33 -3.53 -6.22
C GLY A 88 -15.20 -2.52 -6.08
N TYR A 89 -14.37 -2.59 -5.03
CA TYR A 89 -13.28 -1.68 -4.72
C TYR A 89 -11.98 -2.44 -4.45
N TYR A 90 -10.86 -1.82 -4.79
CA TYR A 90 -9.54 -2.36 -4.54
C TYR A 90 -9.08 -2.06 -3.11
N VAL A 91 -8.42 -3.03 -2.46
CA VAL A 91 -7.90 -2.88 -1.10
C VAL A 91 -6.51 -2.26 -1.10
N THR A 92 -6.16 -1.55 -0.03
CA THR A 92 -4.88 -0.81 0.05
C THR A 92 -3.69 -1.68 0.37
N GLU A 93 -3.89 -2.76 1.13
CA GLU A 93 -2.79 -3.61 1.59
C GLU A 93 -2.44 -4.68 0.54
N SER A 94 -1.22 -5.22 0.61
CA SER A 94 -0.72 -6.22 -0.34
C SER A 94 -1.59 -7.47 -0.43
N SER A 95 -1.44 -8.25 -1.51
CA SER A 95 -2.13 -9.53 -1.67
C SER A 95 -1.80 -10.52 -0.55
N GLU A 96 -0.54 -10.57 -0.10
CA GLU A 96 -0.10 -11.42 1.01
C GLU A 96 -0.85 -11.08 2.29
N HIS A 97 -0.80 -9.82 2.73
CA HIS A 97 -1.46 -9.38 3.95
C HIS A 97 -2.99 -9.45 3.83
N SER A 98 -3.55 -9.11 2.68
CA SER A 98 -4.99 -9.26 2.45
C SER A 98 -5.43 -10.71 2.57
N ALA A 99 -4.60 -11.68 2.13
CA ALA A 99 -4.87 -13.10 2.31
C ALA A 99 -4.81 -13.56 3.77
N GLU A 100 -3.92 -12.95 4.57
CA GLU A 100 -3.78 -13.24 6.01
C GLU A 100 -4.92 -12.67 6.85
N TYR A 101 -5.42 -11.48 6.49
CA TYR A 101 -6.43 -10.75 7.27
C TYR A 101 -7.85 -11.29 7.10
N VAL A 102 -8.12 -12.05 6.05
CA VAL A 102 -9.45 -12.58 5.79
C VAL A 102 -9.44 -14.11 5.70
N PRO A 103 -10.50 -14.81 6.15
CA PRO A 103 -10.51 -16.27 6.24
C PRO A 103 -10.82 -16.98 4.91
N TRP A 104 -10.69 -16.30 3.76
CA TRP A 104 -11.18 -16.83 2.49
C TRP A 104 -10.13 -17.50 1.63
N PHE A 105 -8.87 -17.16 1.79
CA PHE A 105 -7.77 -17.59 0.91
C PHE A 105 -6.87 -18.66 1.51
N ILE A 106 -6.52 -18.56 2.79
CA ILE A 106 -5.68 -19.54 3.48
C ILE A 106 -6.55 -20.46 4.31
N LYS A 107 -6.79 -21.67 3.80
CA LYS A 107 -7.68 -22.66 4.40
C LYS A 107 -7.04 -24.05 4.45
N ALA A 108 -7.05 -24.69 5.61
CA ALA A 108 -6.55 -26.05 5.76
C ALA A 108 -7.32 -27.07 4.88
N ARG A 109 -8.61 -26.81 4.60
CA ARG A 109 -9.47 -27.68 3.78
C ARG A 109 -9.44 -27.37 2.28
N ALA A 110 -8.71 -26.34 1.86
CA ALA A 110 -8.59 -25.90 0.47
C ALA A 110 -7.19 -25.35 0.20
N PRO A 111 -6.13 -26.16 0.38
CA PRO A 111 -4.75 -25.73 0.23
C PRO A 111 -4.41 -25.28 -1.20
N GLU A 112 -5.15 -25.74 -2.21
CA GLU A 112 -5.03 -25.33 -3.61
C GLU A 112 -5.27 -23.83 -3.84
N LEU A 113 -5.95 -23.14 -2.91
CA LEU A 113 -6.15 -21.69 -2.98
C LEU A 113 -4.83 -20.91 -2.84
N ILE A 114 -3.88 -21.46 -2.09
CA ILE A 114 -2.56 -20.84 -1.89
C ILE A 114 -1.81 -20.75 -3.22
N GLU A 115 -1.80 -21.84 -3.98
CA GLU A 115 -1.21 -21.89 -5.30
C GLU A 115 -2.00 -21.03 -6.30
N ARG A 116 -3.34 -21.19 -6.32
CA ARG A 116 -4.23 -20.45 -7.23
C ARG A 116 -4.09 -18.92 -7.10
N PHE A 117 -3.89 -18.40 -5.90
CA PHE A 117 -3.76 -16.98 -5.63
C PHE A 117 -2.34 -16.52 -5.42
N HIS A 118 -1.35 -17.39 -5.68
CA HIS A 118 0.09 -17.10 -5.55
C HIS A 118 0.48 -16.54 -4.19
N ILE A 119 -0.07 -17.11 -3.10
CA ILE A 119 0.13 -16.61 -1.74
C ILE A 119 1.44 -17.16 -1.17
N PRO A 120 2.45 -16.31 -0.90
CA PRO A 120 3.70 -16.76 -0.29
C PRO A 120 3.51 -16.93 1.22
N LEU A 121 3.59 -18.16 1.72
CA LEU A 121 3.44 -18.46 3.16
C LEU A 121 4.70 -18.12 3.98
N ASP A 122 5.83 -17.90 3.35
CA ASP A 122 7.15 -17.67 3.97
C ASP A 122 7.75 -16.30 3.63
N GLU A 123 6.93 -15.35 3.21
CA GLU A 123 7.36 -14.01 2.74
C GLU A 123 8.21 -13.30 3.80
N TYR A 124 7.74 -13.22 5.04
CA TYR A 124 8.44 -12.52 6.10
C TYR A 124 9.78 -13.19 6.49
N PRO A 125 9.87 -14.52 6.71
CA PRO A 125 11.15 -15.22 6.89
C PRO A 125 12.15 -14.97 5.77
N ARG A 126 11.72 -15.02 4.51
CA ARG A 126 12.61 -14.74 3.35
C ARG A 126 13.09 -13.30 3.35
N ARG A 127 12.22 -12.35 3.66
CA ARG A 127 12.57 -10.94 3.80
C ARG A 127 13.61 -10.72 4.89
N CYS A 128 13.46 -11.38 6.04
CA CYS A 128 14.44 -11.32 7.13
C CYS A 128 15.81 -11.86 6.71
N VAL A 129 15.87 -13.01 6.03
CA VAL A 129 17.12 -13.58 5.52
C VAL A 129 17.81 -12.61 4.55
N HIS A 130 17.07 -12.04 3.61
CA HIS A 130 17.59 -11.04 2.67
C HIS A 130 18.10 -9.79 3.40
N GLN A 131 17.36 -9.29 4.38
CA GLN A 131 17.74 -8.12 5.18
C GLN A 131 19.04 -8.35 5.95
N ILE A 132 19.22 -9.55 6.56
CA ILE A 132 20.45 -9.89 7.27
C ILE A 132 21.65 -9.93 6.31
N ALA A 133 21.45 -10.50 5.11
CA ALA A 133 22.50 -10.53 4.08
C ALA A 133 22.86 -9.11 3.61
N SER A 134 21.86 -8.30 3.31
CA SER A 134 22.04 -6.89 2.89
C SER A 134 22.72 -6.05 3.94
N TRP A 135 22.46 -6.30 5.23
CA TRP A 135 23.09 -5.59 6.33
C TRP A 135 24.61 -5.81 6.38
N LYS A 136 25.09 -7.00 6.07
CA LYS A 136 26.55 -7.28 6.03
C LYS A 136 27.24 -6.41 4.99
N THR A 137 26.70 -6.36 3.77
CA THR A 137 27.21 -5.52 2.68
C THR A 137 27.16 -4.03 3.05
N MET A 138 26.01 -3.57 3.55
CA MET A 138 25.83 -2.19 3.99
C MET A 138 26.84 -1.80 5.07
N ARG A 139 27.09 -2.67 6.04
CA ARG A 139 28.09 -2.43 7.10
C ARG A 139 29.50 -2.25 6.52
N GLU A 140 29.88 -3.07 5.54
CA GLU A 140 31.18 -2.96 4.85
C GLU A 140 31.28 -1.64 4.09
N GLU A 141 30.23 -1.21 3.42
CA GLU A 141 30.17 0.08 2.72
C GLU A 141 30.27 1.28 3.68
N LEU A 142 29.54 1.22 4.82
CA LEU A 142 29.48 2.32 5.81
C LEU A 142 30.82 2.59 6.52
N VAL A 143 31.74 1.64 6.55
CA VAL A 143 33.09 1.82 7.15
C VAL A 143 34.16 2.24 6.12
N THR A 144 33.77 2.52 4.89
CA THR A 144 34.66 3.02 3.84
C THR A 144 34.50 4.54 3.67
N ASP A 145 35.54 5.21 3.12
CA ASP A 145 35.49 6.64 2.78
C ASP A 145 34.75 6.91 1.45
N LYS A 146 34.06 5.92 0.91
CA LYS A 146 33.27 6.10 -0.32
C LYS A 146 32.01 6.92 -0.05
N PRO A 147 31.64 7.85 -0.95
CA PRO A 147 30.38 8.56 -0.83
C PRO A 147 29.21 7.57 -0.84
N LEU A 148 28.29 7.71 0.12
CA LEU A 148 27.05 6.93 0.11
C LEU A 148 26.12 7.45 -0.99
N GLU A 149 25.56 6.54 -1.76
CA GLU A 149 24.53 6.88 -2.72
C GLU A 149 23.22 7.20 -2.01
N HIS A 150 22.75 8.44 -2.12
CA HIS A 150 21.48 8.86 -1.57
C HIS A 150 20.35 8.69 -2.58
N LYS A 151 19.46 7.73 -2.32
CA LYS A 151 18.24 7.56 -3.10
C LYS A 151 17.05 8.14 -2.34
N ARG A 152 16.22 8.92 -3.05
CA ARG A 152 14.97 9.40 -2.49
C ARG A 152 14.06 8.21 -2.20
N THR A 153 13.56 8.12 -0.97
CA THR A 153 12.59 7.11 -0.56
C THR A 153 11.16 7.53 -0.91
N SER A 154 10.21 6.62 -0.74
CA SER A 154 8.77 6.91 -0.87
C SER A 154 8.18 7.60 0.36
N GLU A 155 9.01 8.01 1.34
CA GLU A 155 8.59 8.72 2.54
C GLU A 155 7.99 10.10 2.20
N TYR A 156 6.82 10.39 2.75
CA TYR A 156 6.07 11.61 2.44
C TYR A 156 5.82 12.52 3.66
N ALA A 157 6.32 12.16 4.84
CA ALA A 157 6.24 13.00 6.03
C ALA A 157 6.91 14.37 5.80
N SER A 158 7.99 14.41 5.04
CA SER A 158 8.71 15.64 4.70
C SER A 158 7.83 16.65 3.95
N TYR A 159 6.93 16.22 3.08
CA TYR A 159 5.99 17.11 2.38
C TYR A 159 4.94 17.70 3.33
N ILE A 160 4.54 16.94 4.36
CA ILE A 160 3.63 17.44 5.40
C ILE A 160 4.35 18.50 6.24
N MET A 161 5.61 18.26 6.60
CA MET A 161 6.43 19.24 7.32
C MET A 161 6.65 20.51 6.50
N ASP A 162 6.97 20.39 5.22
CA ASP A 162 7.11 21.50 4.30
C ASP A 162 5.81 22.32 4.18
N ALA A 163 4.67 21.66 4.01
CA ALA A 163 3.36 22.32 3.95
C ALA A 163 3.05 23.12 5.23
N VAL A 164 3.42 22.59 6.40
CA VAL A 164 3.25 23.30 7.69
C VAL A 164 4.13 24.53 7.78
N LEU A 165 5.37 24.45 7.28
CA LEU A 165 6.33 25.54 7.35
C LEU A 165 6.09 26.64 6.31
N THR A 166 5.69 26.25 5.10
CA THR A 166 5.52 27.17 3.97
C THR A 166 4.10 27.71 3.82
N GLY A 167 3.10 27.05 4.44
CA GLY A 167 1.69 27.33 4.24
C GLY A 167 1.13 26.86 2.90
N VAL A 168 1.92 26.11 2.10
CA VAL A 168 1.44 25.52 0.82
C VAL A 168 0.69 24.24 1.12
N PRO A 169 -0.59 24.10 0.74
CA PRO A 169 -1.40 22.92 1.05
C PRO A 169 -0.83 21.65 0.41
N PHE A 170 -0.76 20.56 1.20
CA PHE A 170 -0.44 19.22 0.72
C PHE A 170 -1.53 18.23 1.12
N THR A 171 -2.05 17.46 0.16
CA THR A 171 -3.09 16.45 0.38
C THR A 171 -2.47 15.08 0.44
N PHE A 172 -2.82 14.30 1.46
CA PHE A 172 -2.28 12.95 1.67
C PHE A 172 -3.30 12.05 2.37
N GLY A 173 -3.07 10.73 2.30
CA GLY A 173 -3.80 9.74 3.08
C GLY A 173 -3.20 9.60 4.49
N GLY A 174 -4.02 9.68 5.52
CA GLY A 174 -3.56 9.55 6.90
C GLY A 174 -4.62 9.06 7.87
N ASN A 175 -4.18 8.41 8.95
CA ASN A 175 -5.06 7.96 10.03
C ASN A 175 -5.35 9.12 10.98
N VAL A 176 -6.62 9.47 11.10
CA VAL A 176 -7.13 10.55 11.96
C VAL A 176 -8.18 10.01 12.93
N LEU A 177 -8.57 10.83 13.91
CA LEU A 177 -9.67 10.48 14.81
C LEU A 177 -10.98 10.32 14.04
N ASN A 178 -11.64 9.20 14.27
CA ASN A 178 -12.90 8.85 13.63
C ASN A 178 -14.12 9.62 14.18
N LYS A 179 -13.97 10.42 15.24
CA LYS A 179 -15.02 11.29 15.85
C LYS A 179 -16.37 10.59 16.03
N GLY A 180 -16.38 9.31 16.37
CA GLY A 180 -17.59 8.54 16.63
C GLY A 180 -18.20 7.83 15.42
N LEU A 181 -17.59 7.88 14.24
CA LEU A 181 -17.91 6.93 13.19
C LEU A 181 -17.32 5.58 13.59
N ILE A 182 -18.12 4.59 13.83
CA ILE A 182 -17.72 3.22 14.15
C ILE A 182 -17.92 2.37 12.92
#